data_b4079538ff82e84bb208b7a667f6c83d
#
_entry.id   b4079538ff82e84bb208b7a667f6c83d
#
_cell.length_a   1.000
_cell.length_b   1.000
_cell.length_c   1.000
_cell.angle_alpha   90.00
_cell.angle_beta   90.00
_cell.angle_gamma   90.00
#
_symmetry.space_group_name_H-M   'P 1'
#
loop_
_entity.id
_entity.type
_entity.pdbx_description
1 polymer ?
#
loop_
_entity_poly.entity_id
_entity_poly.type
_entity_poly.pdbx_seq_one_letter_code
_entity_poly.pdbx_strand_id
1 'polypeptide(L)'
;MILRKYAFLIKAKGYPPGGLRTTLPGDGFSSTIFASGDIDALVAEALALVAEGIQLIELGGGFSDEDFARLQDAVAGAVPVGRVGFDDKNAALLKRFR
;
A
#
# COMPACT_ATOMS: atom_id res chain seq x y z
N MET A 1 -20.78 -6.98 -3.25
CA MET A 1 -20.39 -5.69 -2.67
C MET A 1 -19.60 -4.90 -3.71
N ILE A 2 -19.90 -3.63 -3.86
CA ILE A 2 -19.22 -2.76 -4.83
C ILE A 2 -17.97 -2.17 -4.18
N LEU A 3 -16.84 -2.19 -4.87
CA LEU A 3 -15.61 -1.55 -4.41
C LEU A 3 -15.78 -0.03 -4.48
N ARG A 4 -15.66 0.63 -3.34
CA ARG A 4 -15.83 2.09 -3.20
C ARG A 4 -14.66 2.77 -2.52
N LYS A 5 -13.89 2.05 -1.71
CA LYS A 5 -12.78 2.59 -0.93
C LYS A 5 -11.54 1.74 -1.12
N TYR A 6 -10.55 2.36 -1.69
CA TYR A 6 -9.31 1.71 -2.08
C TYR A 6 -8.12 2.46 -1.48
N ALA A 7 -7.08 1.76 -1.10
CA ALA A 7 -5.85 2.37 -0.60
C ALA A 7 -4.63 1.83 -1.34
N PHE A 8 -3.67 2.73 -1.58
CA PHE A 8 -2.37 2.40 -2.14
C PHE A 8 -1.29 2.87 -1.18
N LEU A 9 -0.41 1.96 -0.76
CA LEU A 9 0.66 2.26 0.18
C LEU A 9 2.00 2.26 -0.53
N ILE A 10 2.82 3.29 -0.24
CA ILE A 10 4.14 3.46 -0.85
C ILE A 10 5.19 3.45 0.27
N LYS A 11 6.20 2.58 0.14
CA LYS A 11 7.34 2.59 1.03
C LYS A 11 8.57 3.08 0.28
N ALA A 12 9.11 4.22 0.72
CA ALA A 12 10.32 4.79 0.14
C ALA A 12 11.02 5.69 1.14
N LYS A 13 12.35 5.69 1.11
CA LYS A 13 13.18 6.45 2.05
C LYS A 13 12.98 7.96 1.98
N GLY A 14 12.49 8.46 0.85
CA GLY A 14 12.27 9.89 0.66
C GLY A 14 11.06 10.45 1.40
N TYR A 15 10.22 9.59 1.97
CA TYR A 15 9.03 10.04 2.69
C TYR A 15 9.28 10.07 4.20
N PRO A 16 8.60 11.01 4.92
CA PRO A 16 8.77 11.10 6.38
C PRO A 16 8.42 9.79 7.07
N PRO A 17 9.07 9.45 8.20
CA PRO A 17 8.73 8.23 8.94
C PRO A 17 7.27 8.18 9.39
N GLY A 18 6.70 9.32 9.79
CA GLY A 18 5.30 9.40 10.18
C GLY A 18 4.32 9.31 9.02
N GLY A 19 4.80 9.46 7.80
CA GLY A 19 4.03 9.29 6.59
C GLY A 19 3.23 10.51 6.15
N LEU A 20 2.77 10.43 4.91
CA LEU A 20 1.91 11.42 4.29
C LEU A 20 0.70 10.72 3.71
N ARG A 21 -0.48 11.25 4.02
CA ARG A 21 -1.74 10.69 3.52
C ARG A 21 -2.43 11.70 2.62
N THR A 22 -2.95 11.24 1.49
CA THR A 22 -3.85 12.04 0.65
C THR A 22 -4.99 11.15 0.17
N THR A 23 -6.14 11.76 -0.07
CA THR A 23 -7.30 11.06 -0.58
C THR A 23 -7.77 11.72 -1.86
N LEU A 24 -7.99 10.92 -2.89
CA LEU A 24 -8.54 11.35 -4.16
C LEU A 24 -10.03 10.99 -4.15
N PRO A 25 -10.92 11.99 -4.02
CA PRO A 25 -12.35 11.72 -4.06
C PRO A 25 -12.80 11.48 -5.49
N GLY A 26 -13.72 10.56 -5.66
CA GLY A 26 -14.36 10.31 -6.93
C GLY A 26 -15.88 10.19 -6.73
N ASP A 27 -16.61 9.99 -7.81
CA ASP A 27 -18.05 9.80 -7.73
C ASP A 27 -18.36 8.36 -7.34
N GLY A 28 -18.73 8.15 -6.08
CA GLY A 28 -19.01 6.82 -5.54
C GLY A 28 -17.77 5.95 -5.31
N PHE A 29 -16.58 6.56 -5.39
CA PHE A 29 -15.30 5.85 -5.22
C PHE A 29 -14.27 6.81 -4.67
N SER A 30 -13.42 6.35 -3.75
CA SER A 30 -12.29 7.14 -3.28
C SER A 30 -11.04 6.30 -3.19
N SER A 31 -9.90 6.94 -3.42
CA SER A 31 -8.59 6.30 -3.31
C SER A 31 -7.78 7.06 -2.27
N THR A 32 -7.24 6.34 -1.29
CA THR A 32 -6.33 6.91 -0.30
C THR A 32 -4.92 6.44 -0.61
N ILE A 33 -3.98 7.38 -0.65
CA ILE A 33 -2.57 7.10 -0.86
C ILE A 33 -1.84 7.48 0.41
N PHE A 34 -1.04 6.56 0.94
CA PHE A 34 -0.20 6.81 2.11
C PHE A 34 1.22 6.39 1.80
N ALA A 35 2.18 7.26 2.10
CA ALA A 35 3.59 7.02 1.81
C ALA A 35 4.43 7.25 3.05
N SER A 36 5.35 6.32 3.35
CA SER A 36 6.26 6.42 4.49
C SER A 36 7.55 5.66 4.21
N GLY A 37 8.63 6.06 4.87
CA GLY A 37 9.87 5.30 4.87
C GLY A 37 9.91 4.21 5.92
N ASP A 38 8.93 4.15 6.81
CA ASP A 38 8.94 3.25 7.96
C ASP A 38 7.82 2.20 7.86
N ILE A 39 8.22 0.92 7.90
CA ILE A 39 7.26 -0.18 7.82
C ILE A 39 6.29 -0.18 9.00
N ASP A 40 6.72 0.24 10.19
CA ASP A 40 5.82 0.29 11.34
C ASP A 40 4.69 1.29 11.13
N ALA A 41 4.99 2.44 10.54
CA ALA A 41 3.98 3.45 10.20
C ALA A 41 3.01 2.91 9.12
N LEU A 42 3.52 2.18 8.14
CA LEU A 42 2.70 1.59 7.08
C LEU A 42 1.75 0.53 7.64
N VAL A 43 2.23 -0.31 8.56
CA VAL A 43 1.38 -1.30 9.22
C VAL A 43 0.29 -0.61 10.04
N ALA A 44 0.66 0.40 10.83
CA ALA A 44 -0.31 1.16 11.63
C ALA A 44 -1.38 1.82 10.75
N GLU A 45 -0.96 2.40 9.63
CA GLU A 45 -1.88 3.02 8.69
C GLU A 45 -2.82 2.00 8.05
N ALA A 46 -2.30 0.83 7.66
CA ALA A 46 -3.14 -0.23 7.11
C ALA A 46 -4.27 -0.61 8.07
N LEU A 47 -3.94 -0.76 9.35
CA LEU A 47 -4.94 -1.07 10.37
C LEU A 47 -5.95 0.06 10.56
N ALA A 48 -5.49 1.31 10.54
CA ALA A 48 -6.36 2.48 10.62
C ALA A 48 -7.31 2.53 9.42
N LEU A 49 -6.80 2.29 8.21
CA LEU A 49 -7.60 2.28 6.99
C LEU A 49 -8.67 1.19 7.01
N VAL A 50 -8.33 -0.01 7.50
CA VAL A 50 -9.31 -1.08 7.66
C VAL A 50 -10.42 -0.64 8.61
N ALA A 51 -10.07 -0.02 9.72
CA ALA A 51 -11.05 0.50 10.69
C ALA A 51 -11.93 1.60 10.08
N GLU A 52 -11.42 2.35 9.10
CA GLU A 52 -12.16 3.39 8.38
C GLU A 52 -13.01 2.84 7.23
N GLY A 53 -12.98 1.54 6.99
CA GLY A 53 -13.80 0.91 5.97
C GLY A 53 -13.15 0.73 4.61
N ILE A 54 -11.81 0.80 4.52
CA ILE A 54 -11.09 0.46 3.29
C ILE A 54 -11.40 -0.99 2.91
N GLN A 55 -11.61 -1.23 1.62
CA GLN A 55 -12.03 -2.52 1.10
C GLN A 55 -10.93 -3.28 0.38
N LEU A 56 -9.87 -2.59 -0.02
CA LEU A 56 -8.74 -3.15 -0.77
C LEU A 56 -7.49 -2.34 -0.48
N ILE A 57 -6.39 -3.01 -0.21
CA ILE A 57 -5.08 -2.37 -0.04
C ILE A 57 -4.14 -2.94 -1.10
N GLU A 58 -3.47 -2.05 -1.83
CA GLU A 58 -2.42 -2.43 -2.76
C GLU A 58 -1.09 -1.80 -2.33
N LEU A 59 -0.01 -2.56 -2.48
CA LEU A 59 1.32 -2.14 -2.07
C LEU A 59 2.17 -1.86 -3.29
N GLY A 60 2.89 -0.73 -3.27
CA GLY A 60 3.87 -0.39 -4.30
C GLY A 60 5.10 -1.28 -4.24
N GLY A 61 5.99 -1.09 -5.21
CA GLY A 61 7.16 -1.93 -5.40
C GLY A 61 8.26 -1.81 -4.34
N GLY A 62 8.17 -0.85 -3.43
CA GLY A 62 9.18 -0.64 -2.39
C GLY A 62 9.09 -1.58 -1.20
N PHE A 63 8.08 -2.45 -1.17
CA PHE A 63 7.92 -3.44 -0.09
C PHE A 63 8.75 -4.69 -0.41
N SER A 64 9.57 -5.11 0.57
CA SER A 64 10.24 -6.40 0.49
C SER A 64 9.23 -7.53 0.74
N ASP A 65 9.64 -8.77 0.47
CA ASP A 65 8.80 -9.93 0.79
C ASP A 65 8.49 -10.00 2.29
N GLU A 66 9.46 -9.67 3.12
CA GLU A 66 9.29 -9.62 4.57
C GLU A 66 8.29 -8.55 4.99
N ASP A 67 8.39 -7.34 4.42
CA ASP A 67 7.47 -6.24 4.70
C ASP A 67 6.05 -6.60 4.27
N PHE A 68 5.90 -7.22 3.10
CA PHE A 68 4.61 -7.67 2.62
C PHE A 68 3.97 -8.68 3.56
N ALA A 69 4.75 -9.70 3.97
CA ALA A 69 4.25 -10.72 4.89
C ALA A 69 3.82 -10.09 6.22
N ARG A 70 4.60 -9.17 6.74
CA ARG A 70 4.30 -8.49 8.00
C ARG A 70 3.01 -7.69 7.93
N LEU A 71 2.82 -6.95 6.84
CA LEU A 71 1.61 -6.15 6.65
C LEU A 71 0.40 -7.05 6.46
N GLN A 72 0.53 -8.08 5.65
CA GLN A 72 -0.54 -9.04 5.40
C GLN A 72 -0.98 -9.74 6.69
N ASP A 73 -0.03 -10.15 7.52
CA ASP A 73 -0.32 -10.78 8.81
C ASP A 73 -1.06 -9.83 9.74
N ALA A 74 -0.67 -8.56 9.77
CA ALA A 74 -1.31 -7.56 10.62
C ALA A 74 -2.77 -7.33 10.20
N VAL A 75 -3.04 -7.27 8.90
CA VAL A 75 -4.40 -7.09 8.35
C VAL A 75 -5.26 -8.32 8.59
N ALA A 76 -4.63 -9.51 8.67
CA ALA A 76 -5.26 -10.78 9.08
C ALA A 76 -6.50 -11.13 8.25
N GLY A 77 -6.47 -10.87 6.96
CA GLY A 77 -7.57 -11.25 6.06
C GLY A 77 -8.79 -10.36 6.11
N ALA A 78 -8.75 -9.25 6.86
CA ALA A 78 -9.88 -8.32 6.93
C ALA A 78 -10.25 -7.74 5.57
N VAL A 79 -9.24 -7.47 4.72
CA VAL A 79 -9.40 -7.03 3.34
C VAL A 79 -8.33 -7.69 2.48
N PRO A 80 -8.54 -7.79 1.14
CA PRO A 80 -7.47 -8.25 0.26
C PRO A 80 -6.30 -7.29 0.25
N VAL A 81 -5.08 -7.85 0.21
CA VAL A 81 -3.84 -7.10 0.11
C VAL A 81 -3.10 -7.56 -1.14
N GLY A 82 -2.92 -6.67 -2.10
CA GLY A 82 -2.21 -6.95 -3.33
C GLY A 82 -0.85 -6.28 -3.36
N ARG A 83 -0.02 -6.67 -4.32
CA ARG A 83 1.32 -6.12 -4.56
C ARG A 83 1.48 -5.77 -6.02
N VAL A 84 2.18 -4.67 -6.29
CA VAL A 84 2.62 -4.35 -7.64
C VAL A 84 3.65 -5.38 -8.06
N GLY A 85 3.46 -5.95 -9.25
CA GLY A 85 4.39 -6.87 -9.86
C GLY A 85 4.75 -6.44 -11.27
N PHE A 86 5.84 -6.96 -11.79
CA PHE A 86 6.32 -6.67 -13.14
C PHE A 86 6.49 -7.97 -13.90
N ASP A 87 6.18 -7.95 -15.19
CA ASP A 87 6.56 -9.06 -16.05
C ASP A 87 8.08 -9.10 -16.22
N ASP A 88 8.60 -10.18 -16.80
CA ASP A 88 10.04 -10.38 -16.91
C ASP A 88 10.74 -9.26 -17.67
N LYS A 89 10.13 -8.77 -18.74
CA LYS A 89 10.69 -7.68 -19.53
C LYS A 89 10.81 -6.39 -18.71
N ASN A 90 9.77 -6.01 -18.01
CA ASN A 90 9.76 -4.79 -17.21
C ASN A 90 10.59 -4.93 -15.94
N ALA A 91 10.65 -6.10 -15.34
CA ALA A 91 11.54 -6.36 -14.21
C ALA A 91 13.01 -6.15 -14.62
N ALA A 92 13.38 -6.59 -15.82
CA ALA A 92 14.74 -6.37 -16.35
C ALA A 92 15.03 -4.88 -16.53
N LEU A 93 14.07 -4.11 -17.04
CA LEU A 93 14.23 -2.66 -17.22
C LEU A 93 14.37 -1.95 -15.88
N LEU A 94 13.64 -2.40 -14.86
CA LEU A 94 13.68 -1.82 -13.53
C LEU A 94 15.09 -1.86 -12.91
N LYS A 95 15.89 -2.86 -13.25
CA LYS A 95 17.26 -3.00 -12.74
C LYS A 95 18.15 -1.81 -13.06
N ARG A 96 17.81 -1.01 -14.08
CA ARG A 96 18.56 0.19 -14.44
C ARG A 96 18.55 1.27 -13.36
N PHE A 97 17.62 1.20 -12.44
CA PHE A 97 17.39 2.25 -11.42
C PHE A 97 17.92 1.87 -10.05
N ARG A 98 18.82 0.90 -10.00
CA ARG A 98 19.41 0.43 -8.75
C ARG A 98 20.88 0.66 -8.65
#